data_d50ee6d286cb1593565b01d6afc8294c
#
_entry.id   d50ee6d286cb1593565b01d6afc8294c
#
_cell.length_a   1.000
_cell.length_b   1.000
_cell.length_c   1.000
_cell.angle_alpha   90.00
_cell.angle_beta   90.00
_cell.angle_gamma   90.00
#
_symmetry.space_group_name_H-M   'P 1'
#
loop_
_entity.id
_entity.type
_entity.pdbx_description
1 polymer ?
#
loop_
_entity_poly.entity_id
_entity_poly.type
_entity_poly.pdbx_seq_one_letter_code
_entity_poly.pdbx_strand_id
1 'polypeptide(L)'
;MSKTIIIYTDHLRYELQLTEDKKVLLAASEKAQLYLPHQETPIQLQLAEGQVFYQMGEETGVVTDGLTLGNLTLYQSDSEPAVYDLLDRKELLISDQKGAAISLEAPLELLLKRTNDSWLLTKMRGQVYLNHVAWTGDQIQLEAGDELSLEGICLKVYPEEIWVTGPATVSSNLTLRGASRHGFYPDYPDYHRSPRIIY
;
A
#
# COMPACT_ATOMS: atom_id res chain seq x y z
N MET A 1 -17.26 0.86 -19.67
CA MET A 1 -15.95 0.37 -19.18
C MET A 1 -16.01 0.24 -17.66
N SER A 2 -15.27 -0.68 -17.04
CA SER A 2 -15.19 -0.78 -15.57
C SER A 2 -13.76 -0.89 -15.13
N LYS A 3 -13.44 -0.39 -13.93
CA LYS A 3 -12.14 -0.54 -13.26
C LYS A 3 -12.37 -0.97 -11.82
N THR A 4 -11.48 -1.80 -11.31
CA THR A 4 -11.49 -2.18 -9.91
C THR A 4 -10.41 -1.39 -9.17
N ILE A 5 -10.78 -0.76 -8.07
CA ILE A 5 -9.89 -0.06 -7.17
C ILE A 5 -9.81 -0.84 -5.86
N ILE A 6 -8.60 -1.07 -5.41
CA ILE A 6 -8.31 -1.63 -4.10
C ILE A 6 -8.07 -0.47 -3.14
N ILE A 7 -8.76 -0.49 -2.03
CA ILE A 7 -8.71 0.56 -1.01
C ILE A 7 -8.24 -0.07 0.28
N TYR A 8 -7.11 0.42 0.79
CA TYR A 8 -6.62 0.05 2.12
C TYR A 8 -6.92 1.17 3.10
N THR A 9 -7.42 0.80 4.26
CA THR A 9 -7.48 1.63 5.47
C THR A 9 -6.54 1.00 6.51
N ASP A 10 -6.44 1.59 7.69
CA ASP A 10 -5.54 1.12 8.78
C ASP A 10 -5.60 -0.40 9.02
N HIS A 11 -6.73 -1.06 8.79
CA HIS A 11 -6.92 -2.47 9.11
C HIS A 11 -7.75 -3.25 8.09
N LEU A 12 -8.25 -2.63 7.02
CA LEU A 12 -9.19 -3.25 6.11
C LEU A 12 -8.78 -3.03 4.65
N ARG A 13 -9.05 -4.04 3.84
CA ARG A 13 -8.95 -4.00 2.39
C ARG A 13 -10.35 -4.06 1.79
N TYR A 14 -10.65 -3.11 0.94
CA TYR A 14 -11.89 -3.11 0.18
C TYR A 14 -11.59 -3.23 -1.31
N GLU A 15 -12.49 -3.85 -2.02
CA GLU A 15 -12.49 -3.93 -3.47
C GLU A 15 -13.73 -3.21 -4.00
N LEU A 16 -13.51 -2.17 -4.80
CA LEU A 16 -14.54 -1.31 -5.33
C LEU A 16 -14.52 -1.36 -6.85
N GLN A 17 -15.61 -1.80 -7.45
CA GLN A 17 -15.78 -1.76 -8.89
C GLN A 17 -16.43 -0.43 -9.32
N LEU A 18 -15.69 0.36 -10.10
CA LEU A 18 -16.18 1.59 -10.70
C LEU A 18 -16.65 1.31 -12.11
N THR A 19 -17.81 1.86 -12.46
CA THR A 19 -18.33 1.87 -13.83
C THR A 19 -18.38 3.31 -14.34
N GLU A 20 -18.20 3.48 -15.65
CA GLU A 20 -18.31 4.79 -16.29
C GLU A 20 -19.61 5.49 -15.93
N ASP A 21 -19.55 6.80 -15.76
CA ASP A 21 -20.66 7.68 -15.40
C ASP A 21 -21.26 7.52 -14.01
N LYS A 22 -20.74 6.62 -13.19
CA LYS A 22 -21.14 6.50 -11.78
C LYS A 22 -20.13 7.15 -10.85
N LYS A 23 -20.64 7.98 -9.95
CA LYS A 23 -19.87 8.51 -8.83
C LYS A 23 -20.09 7.61 -7.62
N VAL A 24 -18.98 7.28 -6.94
CA VAL A 24 -18.98 6.47 -5.73
C VAL A 24 -18.48 7.32 -4.57
N LEU A 25 -19.28 7.41 -3.51
CA LEU A 25 -18.95 8.17 -2.31
C LEU A 25 -18.38 7.23 -1.24
N LEU A 26 -17.20 7.57 -0.74
CA LEU A 26 -16.52 6.95 0.40
C LEU A 26 -16.60 7.92 1.57
N ALA A 27 -17.30 7.57 2.63
CA ALA A 27 -17.50 8.50 3.76
C ALA A 27 -17.99 7.78 5.03
N ALA A 28 -17.87 8.45 6.17
CA ALA A 28 -18.52 8.07 7.42
C ALA A 28 -20.02 8.49 7.41
N SER A 29 -20.75 8.06 6.40
CA SER A 29 -22.16 8.41 6.20
C SER A 29 -22.95 7.21 5.70
N GLU A 30 -24.17 7.05 6.19
CA GLU A 30 -25.10 6.00 5.71
C GLU A 30 -25.47 6.12 4.22
N LYS A 31 -25.26 7.28 3.62
CA LYS A 31 -25.47 7.55 2.20
C LYS A 31 -24.28 7.15 1.33
N ALA A 32 -23.13 6.82 1.93
CA ALA A 32 -21.95 6.39 1.20
C ALA A 32 -22.14 5.00 0.59
N GLN A 33 -21.64 4.79 -0.62
CA GLN A 33 -21.57 3.47 -1.23
C GLN A 33 -20.56 2.58 -0.52
N LEU A 34 -19.49 3.19 0.02
CA LEU A 34 -18.56 2.53 0.93
C LEU A 34 -18.52 3.31 2.24
N TYR A 35 -19.04 2.70 3.30
CA TYR A 35 -19.01 3.29 4.63
C TYR A 35 -17.63 3.12 5.26
N LEU A 36 -17.00 4.23 5.62
CA LEU A 36 -15.68 4.30 6.23
C LEU A 36 -15.77 5.15 7.51
N PRO A 37 -15.88 4.53 8.69
CA PRO A 37 -16.24 5.22 9.95
C PRO A 37 -15.24 6.30 10.38
N HIS A 38 -13.99 6.20 9.96
CA HIS A 38 -12.93 7.14 10.32
C HIS A 38 -12.56 8.12 9.21
N GLN A 39 -13.33 8.13 8.10
CA GLN A 39 -13.09 9.06 7.00
C GLN A 39 -13.78 10.39 7.26
N GLU A 40 -13.03 11.36 7.78
CA GLU A 40 -13.56 12.68 8.15
C GLU A 40 -14.03 13.49 6.94
N THR A 41 -13.23 13.51 5.88
CA THR A 41 -13.57 14.23 4.65
C THR A 41 -14.09 13.23 3.61
N PRO A 42 -15.32 13.38 3.12
CA PRO A 42 -15.86 12.53 2.08
C PRO A 42 -14.98 12.51 0.84
N ILE A 43 -14.78 11.32 0.26
CA ILE A 43 -14.05 11.13 -0.99
C ILE A 43 -15.03 10.64 -2.04
N GLN A 44 -15.08 11.32 -3.17
CA GLN A 44 -15.85 10.90 -4.33
C GLN A 44 -14.90 10.34 -5.39
N LEU A 45 -15.18 9.12 -5.86
CA LEU A 45 -14.46 8.51 -6.98
C LEU A 45 -15.36 8.46 -8.21
N GLN A 46 -14.78 8.68 -9.39
CA GLN A 46 -15.47 8.59 -10.67
C GLN A 46 -14.53 8.01 -11.74
N LEU A 47 -15.01 7.02 -12.48
CA LEU A 47 -14.35 6.55 -13.69
C LEU A 47 -14.81 7.39 -14.88
N ALA A 48 -13.89 8.01 -15.59
CA ALA A 48 -14.15 8.76 -16.83
C ALA A 48 -12.95 8.60 -17.77
N GLU A 49 -13.21 8.41 -19.05
CA GLU A 49 -12.18 8.30 -20.10
C GLU A 49 -11.09 7.27 -19.77
N GLY A 50 -11.47 6.17 -19.09
CA GLY A 50 -10.54 5.11 -18.67
C GLY A 50 -9.63 5.47 -17.49
N GLN A 51 -9.80 6.64 -16.88
CA GLN A 51 -9.07 7.06 -15.67
C GLN A 51 -10.01 7.19 -14.48
N VAL A 52 -9.48 6.96 -13.29
CA VAL A 52 -10.22 7.17 -12.05
C VAL A 52 -9.84 8.52 -11.47
N PHE A 53 -10.83 9.37 -11.33
CA PHE A 53 -10.71 10.69 -10.71
C PHE A 53 -11.19 10.63 -9.27
N TYR A 54 -10.59 11.45 -8.43
CA TYR A 54 -11.05 11.66 -7.06
C TYR A 54 -11.38 13.13 -6.78
N GLN A 55 -12.26 13.32 -5.81
CA GLN A 55 -12.52 14.61 -5.19
C GLN A 55 -12.61 14.40 -3.67
N MET A 56 -11.81 15.15 -2.91
CA MET A 56 -11.81 15.17 -1.45
C MET A 56 -11.84 16.63 -0.98
N GLY A 57 -13.01 17.11 -0.56
CA GLY A 57 -13.21 18.55 -0.32
C GLY A 57 -13.04 19.38 -1.58
N GLU A 58 -12.08 20.31 -1.57
CA GLU A 58 -11.71 21.13 -2.73
C GLU A 58 -10.60 20.50 -3.58
N GLU A 59 -9.93 19.48 -3.07
CA GLU A 59 -8.87 18.78 -3.78
C GLU A 59 -9.46 17.81 -4.82
N THR A 60 -8.91 17.83 -6.03
CA THR A 60 -9.28 16.93 -7.12
C THR A 60 -8.05 16.43 -7.84
N GLY A 61 -8.10 15.21 -8.37
CA GLY A 61 -7.00 14.64 -9.12
C GLY A 61 -7.32 13.29 -9.74
N VAL A 62 -6.29 12.66 -10.30
CA VAL A 62 -6.37 11.31 -10.84
C VAL A 62 -5.82 10.33 -9.82
N VAL A 63 -6.51 9.21 -9.63
CA VAL A 63 -6.03 8.12 -8.77
C VAL A 63 -4.85 7.45 -9.45
N THR A 64 -3.69 7.55 -8.81
CA THR A 64 -2.47 6.81 -9.14
C THR A 64 -2.26 5.71 -8.11
N ASP A 65 -1.46 4.70 -8.46
CA ASP A 65 -1.19 3.60 -7.54
C ASP A 65 -0.42 4.08 -6.31
N GLY A 66 -0.89 3.67 -5.15
CA GLY A 66 -0.34 4.11 -3.88
C GLY A 66 -0.77 5.51 -3.45
N LEU A 67 -1.73 6.14 -4.15
CA LEU A 67 -2.27 7.45 -3.75
C LEU A 67 -2.87 7.35 -2.34
N THR A 68 -2.41 8.21 -1.45
CA THR A 68 -2.95 8.31 -0.09
C THR A 68 -3.86 9.51 0.03
N LEU A 69 -5.09 9.30 0.48
CA LEU A 69 -6.12 10.32 0.72
C LEU A 69 -6.63 10.17 2.15
N GLY A 70 -6.18 11.04 3.04
CA GLY A 70 -6.44 10.89 4.48
C GLY A 70 -5.82 9.58 5.01
N ASN A 71 -6.65 8.68 5.54
CA ASN A 71 -6.23 7.36 6.02
C ASN A 71 -6.42 6.23 4.99
N LEU A 72 -6.72 6.56 3.74
CA LEU A 72 -6.92 5.60 2.67
C LEU A 72 -5.72 5.56 1.74
N THR A 73 -5.35 4.35 1.31
CA THR A 73 -4.41 4.15 0.21
C THR A 73 -5.10 3.41 -0.92
N LEU A 74 -5.00 3.93 -2.13
CA LEU A 74 -5.71 3.48 -3.32
C LEU A 74 -4.74 2.82 -4.30
N TYR A 75 -5.13 1.68 -4.86
CA TYR A 75 -4.42 0.99 -5.94
C TYR A 75 -5.40 0.57 -7.03
N GLN A 76 -4.93 0.49 -8.25
CA GLN A 76 -5.65 -0.24 -9.30
C GLN A 76 -5.43 -1.75 -9.09
N SER A 77 -6.37 -2.59 -9.50
CA SER A 77 -6.31 -4.03 -9.21
C SER A 77 -5.14 -4.77 -9.87
N ASP A 78 -4.60 -4.22 -10.95
CA ASP A 78 -3.44 -4.74 -11.68
C ASP A 78 -2.10 -4.35 -11.05
N SER A 79 -2.11 -3.42 -10.12
CA SER A 79 -0.95 -2.95 -9.37
C SER A 79 -1.08 -3.13 -7.86
N GLU A 80 -1.96 -4.03 -7.43
CA GLU A 80 -2.12 -4.37 -6.01
C GLU A 80 -0.81 -4.89 -5.43
N PRO A 81 -0.37 -4.38 -4.25
CA PRO A 81 0.86 -4.82 -3.64
C PRO A 81 0.75 -6.28 -3.13
N ALA A 82 1.84 -7.00 -3.21
CA ALA A 82 2.02 -8.23 -2.45
C ALA A 82 2.43 -7.88 -1.02
N VAL A 83 1.71 -8.40 -0.03
CA VAL A 83 1.95 -8.11 1.39
C VAL A 83 2.70 -9.27 2.04
N TYR A 84 3.86 -8.98 2.64
CA TYR A 84 4.70 -9.96 3.31
C TYR A 84 4.83 -9.68 4.80
N ASP A 85 4.80 -10.75 5.59
CA ASP A 85 4.93 -10.71 7.04
C ASP A 85 6.38 -10.46 7.48
N LEU A 86 6.56 -9.55 8.43
CA LEU A 86 7.85 -9.20 9.02
C LEU A 86 7.91 -9.44 10.53
N LEU A 87 6.87 -10.04 11.16
CA LEU A 87 6.76 -10.19 12.61
C LEU A 87 8.02 -10.78 13.26
N ASP A 88 8.56 -11.86 12.70
CA ASP A 88 9.72 -12.57 13.23
C ASP A 88 11.05 -12.11 12.65
N ARG A 89 11.04 -11.04 11.84
CA ARG A 89 12.25 -10.55 11.18
C ARG A 89 12.95 -9.50 12.02
N LYS A 90 14.28 -9.67 12.16
CA LYS A 90 15.17 -8.69 12.76
C LYS A 90 15.86 -7.82 11.73
N GLU A 91 16.07 -8.39 10.55
CA GLU A 91 16.75 -7.75 9.43
C GLU A 91 16.10 -8.14 8.10
N LEU A 92 16.12 -7.24 7.14
CA LEU A 92 15.65 -7.45 5.77
C LEU A 92 16.64 -6.82 4.80
N LEU A 93 17.27 -7.64 3.97
CA LEU A 93 18.15 -7.18 2.90
C LEU A 93 17.35 -7.03 1.60
N ILE A 94 17.45 -5.86 0.99
CA ILE A 94 16.89 -5.52 -0.32
C ILE A 94 18.06 -5.22 -1.24
N SER A 95 18.29 -6.02 -2.27
CA SER A 95 19.51 -5.92 -3.06
C SER A 95 19.38 -6.62 -4.41
N ASP A 96 20.28 -6.30 -5.35
CA ASP A 96 20.49 -7.03 -6.60
C ASP A 96 21.25 -8.36 -6.40
N GLN A 97 21.66 -8.68 -5.17
CA GLN A 97 22.42 -9.89 -4.88
C GLN A 97 21.51 -11.10 -4.67
N LYS A 98 21.98 -12.25 -5.11
CA LYS A 98 21.31 -13.52 -4.86
C LYS A 98 21.27 -13.83 -3.37
N GLY A 99 20.06 -14.10 -2.87
CA GLY A 99 19.84 -14.41 -1.46
C GLY A 99 19.35 -13.23 -0.64
N ALA A 100 19.18 -12.05 -1.25
CA ALA A 100 18.44 -10.96 -0.62
C ALA A 100 17.00 -11.39 -0.30
N ALA A 101 16.41 -10.82 0.72
CA ALA A 101 15.02 -11.08 1.07
C ALA A 101 14.06 -10.53 -0.01
N ILE A 102 14.40 -9.37 -0.57
CA ILE A 102 13.76 -8.80 -1.77
C ILE A 102 14.87 -8.53 -2.78
N SER A 103 14.86 -9.28 -3.88
CA SER A 103 15.84 -9.15 -4.96
C SER A 103 15.32 -8.25 -6.06
N LEU A 104 16.16 -7.32 -6.49
CA LEU A 104 15.90 -6.32 -7.52
C LEU A 104 16.85 -6.54 -8.70
N GLU A 105 16.50 -6.03 -9.87
CA GLU A 105 17.41 -6.01 -11.01
C GLU A 105 18.37 -4.82 -11.00
N ALA A 106 18.03 -3.78 -10.24
CA ALA A 106 18.82 -2.55 -10.13
C ALA A 106 20.01 -2.69 -9.17
N PRO A 107 21.13 -2.03 -9.42
CA PRO A 107 22.31 -2.07 -8.55
C PRO A 107 22.07 -1.29 -7.25
N LEU A 108 21.34 -1.89 -6.35
CA LEU A 108 20.92 -1.31 -5.08
C LEU A 108 21.24 -2.25 -3.93
N GLU A 109 21.53 -1.68 -2.77
CA GLU A 109 21.66 -2.43 -1.52
C GLU A 109 21.18 -1.61 -0.34
N LEU A 110 20.09 -2.08 0.27
CA LEU A 110 19.45 -1.50 1.44
C LEU A 110 19.32 -2.55 2.53
N LEU A 111 19.58 -2.16 3.76
CA LEU A 111 19.39 -2.98 4.93
C LEU A 111 18.37 -2.33 5.86
N LEU A 112 17.29 -3.03 6.12
CA LEU A 112 16.31 -2.71 7.15
C LEU A 112 16.65 -3.50 8.41
N LYS A 113 16.87 -2.82 9.53
CA LYS A 113 17.04 -3.44 10.85
C LYS A 113 15.88 -3.07 11.74
N ARG A 114 15.29 -4.07 12.40
CA ARG A 114 14.21 -3.84 13.34
C ARG A 114 14.74 -3.07 14.55
N THR A 115 14.05 -2.01 14.91
CA THR A 115 14.10 -1.34 16.20
C THR A 115 12.89 -1.76 17.04
N ASN A 116 12.63 -1.14 18.18
CA ASN A 116 11.52 -1.57 19.06
C ASN A 116 10.18 -1.61 18.32
N ASP A 117 9.78 -0.51 17.69
CA ASP A 117 8.47 -0.35 17.08
C ASP A 117 8.52 0.05 15.59
N SER A 118 9.69 -0.05 14.95
CA SER A 118 9.88 0.44 13.59
C SER A 118 11.11 -0.20 12.93
N TRP A 119 11.54 0.38 11.81
CA TRP A 119 12.70 -0.09 11.05
C TRP A 119 13.71 1.03 10.84
N LEU A 120 14.98 0.73 11.09
CA LEU A 120 16.10 1.57 10.69
C LEU A 120 16.53 1.17 9.29
N LEU A 121 16.37 2.06 8.32
CA LEU A 121 16.88 1.90 6.97
C LEU A 121 18.33 2.36 6.90
N THR A 122 19.19 1.51 6.38
CA THR A 122 20.59 1.84 6.04
C THR A 122 20.77 1.65 4.53
N LYS A 123 21.21 2.69 3.85
CA LYS A 123 21.57 2.64 2.43
C LYS A 123 23.05 2.32 2.28
N MET A 124 23.36 1.21 1.65
CA MET A 124 24.74 0.79 1.37
C MET A 124 25.15 1.15 -0.05
N ARG A 125 24.20 1.11 -1.01
CA ARG A 125 24.45 1.41 -2.41
C ARG A 125 23.16 1.77 -3.14
N GLY A 126 23.24 2.62 -4.16
CA GLY A 126 22.15 2.94 -5.08
C GLY A 126 21.35 4.19 -4.71
N GLN A 127 20.39 4.51 -5.55
CA GLN A 127 19.51 5.65 -5.38
C GLN A 127 18.13 5.19 -4.89
N VAL A 128 17.60 5.90 -3.92
CA VAL A 128 16.31 5.63 -3.29
C VAL A 128 15.53 6.93 -3.17
N TYR A 129 14.24 6.87 -3.38
CA TYR A 129 13.30 7.95 -3.05
C TYR A 129 12.52 7.52 -1.82
N LEU A 130 12.54 8.35 -0.79
CA LEU A 130 11.70 8.19 0.40
C LEU A 130 10.55 9.18 0.31
N ASN A 131 9.33 8.67 0.33
CA ASN A 131 8.10 9.47 0.19
C ASN A 131 8.18 10.43 -1.01
N HIS A 132 8.60 9.91 -2.17
CA HIS A 132 8.78 10.61 -3.45
C HIS A 132 9.92 11.66 -3.49
N VAL A 133 10.71 11.79 -2.42
CA VAL A 133 11.87 12.70 -2.36
C VAL A 133 13.16 11.91 -2.46
N ALA A 134 14.08 12.32 -3.33
CA ALA A 134 15.39 11.67 -3.43
C ALA A 134 16.11 11.69 -2.08
N TRP A 135 16.39 10.52 -1.54
CA TRP A 135 17.03 10.39 -0.25
C TRP A 135 18.55 10.24 -0.40
N THR A 136 19.30 11.19 0.16
CA THR A 136 20.75 11.27 0.06
C THR A 136 21.47 10.83 1.32
N GLY A 137 20.76 10.59 2.42
CA GLY A 137 21.34 10.12 3.69
C GLY A 137 21.81 8.66 3.63
N ASP A 138 22.54 8.25 4.67
CA ASP A 138 23.03 6.87 4.83
C ASP A 138 22.11 6.04 5.73
N GLN A 139 21.47 6.67 6.72
CA GLN A 139 20.55 6.02 7.65
C GLN A 139 19.35 6.90 7.98
N ILE A 140 18.19 6.28 8.17
CA ILE A 140 16.97 6.94 8.63
C ILE A 140 16.06 5.95 9.38
N GLN A 141 15.44 6.41 10.45
CA GLN A 141 14.34 5.69 11.11
C GLN A 141 13.09 5.87 10.28
N LEU A 142 12.50 4.76 9.83
CA LEU A 142 11.26 4.80 9.06
C LEU A 142 10.05 4.96 9.98
N GLU A 143 9.06 5.69 9.52
CA GLU A 143 7.72 5.73 10.10
C GLU A 143 6.83 4.68 9.44
N ALA A 144 5.75 4.27 10.11
CA ALA A 144 4.81 3.31 9.56
C ALA A 144 4.14 3.85 8.29
N GLY A 145 4.25 3.11 7.20
CA GLY A 145 3.71 3.50 5.89
C GLY A 145 4.67 4.31 5.02
N ASP A 146 5.91 4.57 5.49
CA ASP A 146 6.93 5.18 4.64
C ASP A 146 7.14 4.38 3.35
N GLU A 147 7.23 5.12 2.26
CA GLU A 147 7.37 4.57 0.92
C GLU A 147 8.79 4.71 0.39
N LEU A 148 9.37 3.58 0.01
CA LEU A 148 10.65 3.51 -0.69
C LEU A 148 10.40 3.23 -2.17
N SER A 149 10.69 4.19 -3.03
CA SER A 149 10.59 4.00 -4.48
C SER A 149 11.96 3.72 -5.08
N LEU A 150 12.07 2.62 -5.83
CA LEU A 150 13.28 2.03 -6.37
C LEU A 150 13.00 1.59 -7.80
N GLU A 151 13.53 2.22 -8.82
CA GLU A 151 13.44 1.81 -10.24
C GLU A 151 12.26 0.89 -10.65
N GLY A 152 11.03 1.42 -10.56
CA GLY A 152 9.82 0.67 -10.93
C GLY A 152 9.25 -0.24 -9.83
N ILE A 153 9.87 -0.27 -8.67
CA ILE A 153 9.37 -0.98 -7.49
C ILE A 153 9.04 0.03 -6.40
N CYS A 154 7.94 -0.20 -5.73
CA CYS A 154 7.51 0.57 -4.58
C CYS A 154 7.37 -0.35 -3.37
N LEU A 155 7.98 0.01 -2.27
CA LEU A 155 7.90 -0.69 -1.00
C LEU A 155 7.27 0.23 0.03
N LYS A 156 6.14 -0.17 0.64
CA LYS A 156 5.63 0.50 1.85
C LYS A 156 6.01 -0.33 3.06
N VAL A 157 6.65 0.30 4.04
CA VAL A 157 7.21 -0.38 5.20
C VAL A 157 6.36 -0.08 6.43
N TYR A 158 5.87 -1.14 7.05
CA TYR A 158 5.14 -1.09 8.31
C TYR A 158 5.91 -1.87 9.39
N PRO A 159 5.62 -1.70 10.68
CA PRO A 159 6.31 -2.44 11.73
C PRO A 159 6.28 -3.96 11.54
N GLU A 160 5.15 -4.52 11.10
CA GLU A 160 4.92 -5.96 11.04
C GLU A 160 4.79 -6.52 9.62
N GLU A 161 4.80 -5.66 8.61
CA GLU A 161 4.62 -6.06 7.22
C GLU A 161 5.32 -5.14 6.23
N ILE A 162 5.59 -5.65 5.04
CA ILE A 162 6.06 -4.85 3.91
C ILE A 162 5.18 -5.12 2.69
N TRP A 163 4.78 -4.06 2.05
CA TRP A 163 4.00 -4.10 0.82
C TRP A 163 4.92 -3.88 -0.37
N VAL A 164 4.91 -4.80 -1.30
CA VAL A 164 5.80 -4.79 -2.47
C VAL A 164 4.95 -4.66 -3.72
N THR A 165 5.18 -3.59 -4.49
CA THR A 165 4.56 -3.35 -5.79
C THR A 165 5.64 -3.28 -6.86
N GLY A 166 5.43 -3.95 -7.99
CA GLY A 166 6.38 -3.96 -9.11
C GLY A 166 7.18 -5.26 -9.21
N PRO A 167 8.11 -5.34 -10.18
CA PRO A 167 8.80 -6.58 -10.55
C PRO A 167 9.95 -6.92 -9.58
N ALA A 168 9.64 -7.29 -8.35
CA ALA A 168 10.61 -7.76 -7.36
C ALA A 168 10.51 -9.28 -7.20
N THR A 169 11.64 -9.95 -7.02
CA THR A 169 11.67 -11.35 -6.59
C THR A 169 11.80 -11.41 -5.08
N VAL A 170 10.78 -11.92 -4.42
CA VAL A 170 10.77 -12.05 -2.96
C VAL A 170 11.16 -13.47 -2.56
N SER A 171 12.07 -13.58 -1.60
CA SER A 171 12.55 -14.84 -1.08
C SER A 171 11.42 -15.66 -0.46
N SER A 172 11.43 -16.98 -0.68
CA SER A 172 10.50 -17.92 -0.02
C SER A 172 10.57 -17.91 1.51
N ASN A 173 11.57 -17.27 2.07
CA ASN A 173 11.69 -17.07 3.51
C ASN A 173 10.77 -15.97 4.06
N LEU A 174 10.19 -15.11 3.21
CA LEU A 174 9.15 -14.18 3.59
C LEU A 174 7.79 -14.83 3.35
N THR A 175 6.95 -14.81 4.38
CA THR A 175 5.60 -15.35 4.27
C THR A 175 4.72 -14.33 3.56
N LEU A 176 4.23 -14.69 2.38
CA LEU A 176 3.21 -13.93 1.68
C LEU A 176 1.91 -14.02 2.50
N ARG A 177 1.44 -12.91 3.00
CA ARG A 177 0.11 -12.85 3.65
C ARG A 177 -1.03 -13.04 2.66
N GLY A 178 -0.77 -13.47 1.45
CA GLY A 178 -1.70 -13.55 0.35
C GLY A 178 -2.28 -12.16 0.04
N ALA A 179 -2.73 -11.93 -1.19
CA ALA A 179 -3.75 -10.92 -1.42
C ALA A 179 -5.00 -11.42 -0.66
N SER A 180 -4.98 -11.32 0.67
CA SER A 180 -5.95 -12.01 1.49
C SER A 180 -7.27 -11.29 1.33
N ARG A 181 -8.22 -12.01 0.79
CA ARG A 181 -9.62 -11.64 0.68
C ARG A 181 -10.27 -11.31 2.02
N HIS A 182 -9.49 -11.28 3.10
CA HIS A 182 -9.95 -11.03 4.47
C HIS A 182 -8.85 -10.24 5.20
N GLY A 183 -9.22 -9.07 5.70
CA GLY A 183 -8.39 -8.31 6.61
C GLY A 183 -7.90 -9.24 7.73
N PHE A 184 -6.60 -9.42 7.83
CA PHE A 184 -6.01 -10.33 8.78
C PHE A 184 -5.77 -9.58 10.09
N TYR A 185 -6.75 -9.65 11.00
CA TYR A 185 -6.53 -9.42 12.43
C TYR A 185 -7.20 -10.56 13.19
N PRO A 186 -6.41 -11.41 13.87
CA PRO A 186 -6.93 -12.60 14.54
C PRO A 186 -7.82 -12.34 15.75
N ASP A 187 -7.94 -11.11 16.26
CA ASP A 187 -8.54 -10.86 17.57
C ASP A 187 -9.67 -9.81 17.63
N TYR A 188 -10.35 -9.50 16.51
CA TYR A 188 -11.59 -8.73 16.57
C TYR A 188 -12.79 -9.62 16.26
N PRO A 189 -13.58 -10.03 17.29
CA PRO A 189 -14.63 -11.04 17.12
C PRO A 189 -15.83 -10.66 16.26
N ASP A 190 -15.99 -9.41 15.85
CA ASP A 190 -17.25 -8.95 15.24
C ASP A 190 -17.17 -8.42 13.80
N TYR A 191 -16.01 -8.52 13.11
CA TYR A 191 -15.89 -8.01 11.73
C TYR A 191 -15.83 -9.12 10.66
N HIS A 192 -16.50 -10.23 10.86
CA HIS A 192 -16.65 -11.31 9.87
C HIS A 192 -17.69 -11.00 8.76
N ARG A 193 -17.96 -9.75 8.50
CA ARG A 193 -18.73 -9.41 7.29
C ARG A 193 -17.74 -9.18 6.17
N SER A 194 -17.70 -10.14 5.24
CA SER A 194 -17.06 -9.97 3.93
C SER A 194 -17.38 -8.57 3.40
N PRO A 195 -16.36 -7.81 2.90
CA PRO A 195 -16.62 -6.54 2.25
C PRO A 195 -17.68 -6.77 1.18
N ARG A 196 -18.80 -6.08 1.26
CA ARG A 196 -19.83 -6.18 0.22
C ARG A 196 -19.25 -5.49 -1.00
N ILE A 197 -19.18 -6.23 -2.11
CA ILE A 197 -19.00 -5.62 -3.43
C ILE A 197 -20.22 -4.74 -3.64
N ILE A 198 -20.00 -3.44 -3.72
CA ILE A 198 -21.06 -2.47 -3.98
C ILE A 198 -20.95 -2.12 -5.46
N TYR A 199 -21.99 -2.45 -6.20
CA TYR A 199 -22.10 -2.18 -7.64
C TYR A 199 -22.60 -0.76 -7.91
#